data_aa83b4e49250edccd9897b76d9d62dea
#
_entry.id   aa83b4e49250edccd9897b76d9d62dea
#
_cell.length_a   1.000
_cell.length_b   1.000
_cell.length_c   1.000
_cell.angle_alpha   90.00
_cell.angle_beta   90.00
_cell.angle_gamma   90.00
#
_symmetry.space_group_name_H-M   'P 1'
#
loop_
_entity.id
_entity.type
_entity.pdbx_description
1 polymer ?
#
loop_
_entity_poly.entity_id
_entity_poly.type
_entity_poly.pdbx_seq_one_letter_code
_entity_poly.pdbx_strand_id
1 'polypeptide(L)' 'MKRLIKKNDYIPSIGDLVFLKNSPNDKFIYEIININKDQTLTLQNDTGTYVGIKPNTVKKIDNSAE' A
#
# COMPACT_ATOMS: atom_id res chain seq x y z
N MET A 1 -26.95 11.99 3.65
CA MET A 1 -26.42 11.93 3.41
C MET A 1 -25.77 11.60 3.11
N LYS A 2 -25.19 11.40 2.82
CA LYS A 2 -24.53 11.20 2.39
C LYS A 2 -23.72 10.72 2.58
N ARG A 3 -23.22 9.95 2.45
CA ARG A 3 -22.44 9.44 2.45
C ARG A 3 -21.43 9.62 2.29
N LEU A 4 -20.86 9.59 2.67
CA LEU A 4 -19.86 9.84 2.48
C LEU A 4 -19.02 8.85 2.07
N ILE A 5 -18.68 8.68 0.98
CA ILE A 5 -17.92 7.75 0.49
C ILE A 5 -16.54 8.12 0.56
N LYS A 6 -15.67 7.35 1.12
CA LYS A 6 -14.39 7.64 1.11
C LYS A 6 -13.78 7.16 -0.06
N LYS A 7 -13.69 7.80 -1.08
CA LYS A 7 -13.19 7.37 -2.25
C LYS A 7 -11.83 7.01 -2.18
N ASN A 8 -11.13 7.31 -1.19
CA ASN A 8 -9.76 6.98 -1.09
C ASN A 8 -9.48 5.75 -0.33
N ASP A 9 -10.45 4.97 -0.03
CA ASP A 9 -10.24 3.78 0.69
C ASP A 9 -9.60 2.78 -0.22
N TYR A 10 -8.33 2.62 -0.15
CA TYR A 10 -7.63 1.67 -0.96
C TYR A 10 -7.72 0.30 -0.30
N ILE A 11 -8.10 -0.69 -1.05
CA ILE A 11 -8.13 -2.04 -0.55
C ILE A 11 -6.94 -2.78 -1.14
N PRO A 12 -5.96 -3.12 -0.32
CA PRO A 12 -4.75 -3.74 -0.82
C PRO A 12 -4.99 -5.11 -1.43
N SER A 13 -4.21 -5.44 -2.44
CA SER A 13 -4.24 -6.75 -3.04
C SER A 13 -2.82 -7.22 -3.27
N ILE A 14 -2.60 -8.51 -3.16
CA ILE A 14 -1.29 -9.06 -3.39
C ILE A 14 -0.88 -8.76 -4.84
N GLY A 15 0.32 -8.30 -5.02
CA GLY A 15 0.84 -7.91 -6.33
C GLY A 15 0.76 -6.43 -6.61
N ASP A 16 0.08 -5.69 -5.76
CA ASP A 16 -0.02 -4.25 -5.97
C ASP A 16 1.29 -3.57 -5.67
N LEU A 17 1.57 -2.51 -6.41
CA LEU A 17 2.73 -1.69 -6.14
C LEU A 17 2.30 -0.46 -5.38
N VAL A 18 2.99 -0.17 -4.31
CA VAL A 18 2.62 0.91 -3.41
C VAL A 18 3.86 1.64 -2.95
N PHE A 19 3.66 2.81 -2.36
CA PHE A 19 4.74 3.45 -1.63
C PHE A 19 4.23 3.83 -0.24
N LEU A 20 5.14 4.13 0.66
CA LEU A 20 4.79 4.45 2.03
C LEU A 20 4.56 5.94 2.15
N LYS A 21 3.39 6.31 2.66
CA LYS A 21 3.04 7.72 2.75
C LYS A 21 3.93 8.52 3.63
N ASN A 22 4.41 7.89 4.69
CA ASN A 22 5.19 8.61 5.67
C ASN A 22 6.67 8.49 5.45
N SER A 23 7.09 7.92 4.36
CA SER A 23 8.49 7.74 4.13
C SER A 23 9.10 9.03 3.62
N PRO A 24 10.24 9.43 4.08
CA PRO A 24 10.89 10.60 3.55
C PRO A 24 11.29 10.39 2.11
N ASN A 25 11.45 9.14 1.70
CA ASN A 25 11.76 8.84 0.35
C ASN A 25 10.60 8.17 -0.30
N ASP A 26 9.64 8.93 -0.69
CA ASP A 26 8.46 8.37 -1.27
C ASP A 26 8.71 7.84 -2.67
N LYS A 27 9.97 7.81 -3.11
CA LYS A 27 10.26 7.22 -4.35
C LYS A 27 10.42 5.74 -4.30
N PHE A 28 10.56 5.18 -3.11
CA PHE A 28 10.72 3.74 -2.99
C PHE A 28 9.40 3.05 -3.26
N ILE A 29 9.41 2.11 -4.17
CA ILE A 29 8.23 1.35 -4.54
C ILE A 29 8.33 -0.01 -3.92
N TYR A 30 7.22 -0.47 -3.37
CA TYR A 30 7.15 -1.76 -2.71
C TYR A 30 6.07 -2.58 -3.37
N GLU A 31 6.22 -3.89 -3.33
CA GLU A 31 5.19 -4.79 -3.83
C GLU A 31 4.54 -5.48 -2.64
N ILE A 32 3.23 -5.59 -2.63
CA ILE A 32 2.55 -6.32 -1.58
C ILE A 32 2.64 -7.79 -1.90
N ILE A 33 3.32 -8.54 -1.05
CA ILE A 33 3.50 -9.95 -1.29
C ILE A 33 2.65 -10.80 -0.36
N ASN A 34 2.08 -10.21 0.67
CA ASN A 34 1.18 -10.94 1.54
C ASN A 34 0.28 -9.99 2.31
N ILE A 35 -0.92 -10.44 2.62
CA ILE A 35 -1.82 -9.72 3.49
C ILE A 35 -2.00 -10.61 4.70
N ASN A 36 -1.59 -10.12 5.85
CA ASN A 36 -1.51 -10.94 7.04
C ASN A 36 -2.86 -11.04 7.73
N LYS A 37 -2.99 -11.96 8.66
CA LYS A 37 -4.26 -12.15 9.31
C LYS A 37 -4.75 -10.95 10.07
N ASP A 38 -3.84 -10.15 10.60
CA ASP A 38 -4.24 -8.96 11.35
C ASP A 38 -4.44 -7.79 10.41
N GLN A 39 -4.46 -8.07 9.12
CA GLN A 39 -4.70 -7.07 8.09
C GLN A 39 -3.53 -6.15 7.85
N THR A 40 -2.39 -6.43 8.41
CA THR A 40 -1.20 -5.72 8.03
C THR A 40 -0.65 -6.33 6.75
N LEU A 41 0.25 -5.63 6.12
CA LEU A 41 0.77 -6.04 4.83
C LEU A 41 2.22 -6.43 4.95
N THR A 42 2.64 -7.33 4.08
CA THR A 42 4.06 -7.62 3.93
C THR A 42 4.47 -7.06 2.59
N LEU A 43 5.44 -6.19 2.62
CA LEU A 43 5.93 -5.51 1.43
C LEU A 43 7.34 -5.95 1.11
N GLN A 44 7.70 -5.88 -0.14
CA GLN A 44 9.04 -6.25 -0.54
C GLN A 44 9.52 -5.32 -1.61
N ASN A 45 10.79 -5.02 -1.59
CA ASN A 45 11.42 -4.31 -2.70
C ASN A 45 12.87 -4.74 -2.76
N ASP A 46 13.68 -4.03 -3.54
CA ASP A 46 15.07 -4.41 -3.72
C ASP A 46 15.87 -4.37 -2.45
N THR A 47 15.45 -3.64 -1.47
CA THR A 47 16.23 -3.48 -0.25
C THR A 47 15.80 -4.44 0.84
N GLY A 48 14.70 -5.15 0.67
CA GLY A 48 14.31 -6.11 1.70
C GLY A 48 12.83 -6.33 1.78
N THR A 49 12.42 -7.02 2.81
CA THR A 49 11.05 -7.38 3.09
C THR A 49 10.63 -6.73 4.38
N TYR A 50 9.44 -6.15 4.37
CA TYR A 50 8.94 -5.40 5.51
C TYR A 50 7.59 -5.96 5.92
N VAL A 51 7.46 -6.36 7.16
CA VAL A 51 6.27 -7.03 7.67
C VAL A 51 5.55 -6.11 8.63
N GLY A 52 4.26 -6.28 8.74
CA GLY A 52 3.49 -5.52 9.72
C GLY A 52 3.17 -4.10 9.30
N ILE A 53 3.08 -3.86 8.01
CA ILE A 53 2.82 -2.52 7.50
C ILE A 53 1.32 -2.29 7.50
N LYS A 54 0.87 -1.22 8.13
CA LYS A 54 -0.55 -0.94 8.19
C LYS A 54 -1.07 -0.45 6.86
N PRO A 55 -2.21 -0.93 6.43
CA PRO A 55 -2.73 -0.56 5.11
C PRO A 55 -2.92 0.94 4.93
N ASN A 56 -3.24 1.64 5.98
CA ASN A 56 -3.48 3.06 5.84
C ASN A 56 -2.20 3.86 5.72
N THR A 57 -1.05 3.23 5.77
CA THR A 57 0.21 3.93 5.58
C THR A 57 0.77 3.75 4.18
N VAL A 58 0.09 3.01 3.33
CA VAL A 58 0.55 2.83 1.97
C VAL A 58 -0.38 3.53 1.00
N LYS A 59 0.16 3.86 -0.15
CA LYS A 59 -0.64 4.48 -1.20
C LYS A 59 -0.35 3.73 -2.47
N LYS A 60 -1.39 3.32 -3.16
CA LYS A 60 -1.21 2.59 -4.40
C LYS A 60 -0.67 3.50 -5.46
N ILE A 61 0.26 3.00 -6.25
CA ILE A 61 0.79 3.75 -7.33
C ILE A 61 -0.21 3.72 -8.47
N ASP A 62 -0.62 4.90 -8.89
CA ASP A 62 -1.61 5.01 -9.93
C ASP A 62 -0.92 5.07 -11.26
N ASN A 63 -0.95 3.99 -11.99
CA ASN A 63 -0.36 3.99 -13.23
C ASN A 63 -1.29 4.03 -14.29
N SER A 64 -2.49 4.29 -14.06
CA SER A 64 -3.45 4.17 -15.04
C SER A 64 -3.30 5.07 -16.08
N ALA A 65 -2.75 5.82 -15.97
CA ALA A 65 -2.60 6.63 -16.99
C ALA A 65 -3.36 6.35 -18.03
N GLU A 66 -3.57 5.98 -18.11
CA GLU A 66 -4.10 5.84 -18.97
C GLU A 66 -4.56 6.11 -19.09
#